data_e10e0c5c1dd6d584530a485e04c16066
#
_entry.id   e10e0c5c1dd6d584530a485e04c16066
#
_cell.length_a   1.000
_cell.length_b   1.000
_cell.length_c   1.000
_cell.angle_alpha   90.00
_cell.angle_beta   90.00
_cell.angle_gamma   90.00
#
_symmetry.space_group_name_H-M   'P 1'
#
loop_
_entity.id
_entity.type
_entity.pdbx_description
1 polymer ?
#
loop_
_entity_poly.entity_id
_entity_poly.type
_entity_poly.pdbx_seq_one_letter_code
_entity_poly.pdbx_strand_id
1 'polypeptide(L)'
;MTEPDNTRHNPTTSLSDRQLVAIATLLAAGTQTDAANAAGVTRQTVNDWVNHHIGFITELNKRRHEQSQISAHRLQQTVSAAIDTISAQITQGDIAAAFQLLKLVGVSHLIPLMASGP
;
A
#
# COMPACT_ATOMS: atom_id res chain seq x y z
N MET A 1 33.64 -3.65 20.59
CA MET A 1 33.23 -3.55 20.02
C MET A 1 32.57 -3.26 19.33
N THR A 2 32.45 -3.16 19.13
CA THR A 2 31.96 -3.06 18.66
C THR A 2 31.53 -2.73 17.61
N GLU A 3 31.19 -3.02 16.82
CA GLU A 3 30.66 -2.68 15.87
C GLU A 3 29.63 -1.87 15.89
N PRO A 4 29.43 -1.21 16.51
CA PRO A 4 28.35 -0.25 16.60
C PRO A 4 28.29 0.70 15.44
N ASP A 5 29.27 0.73 14.69
CA ASP A 5 29.32 1.57 13.53
C ASP A 5 28.20 1.36 12.58
N ASN A 6 27.80 0.12 12.43
CA ASN A 6 26.80 -0.23 11.44
C ASN A 6 25.47 0.33 11.75
N THR A 7 25.17 0.43 13.03
CA THR A 7 23.84 0.86 13.44
C THR A 7 23.63 2.36 13.26
N ARG A 8 24.70 3.13 13.21
CA ARG A 8 24.58 4.55 13.06
C ARG A 8 24.09 5.00 11.71
N HIS A 9 24.34 4.20 10.71
CA HIS A 9 24.15 4.63 9.34
C HIS A 9 22.75 4.44 8.84
N ASN A 10 22.02 3.52 9.44
CA ASN A 10 20.72 3.17 8.92
C ASN A 10 19.77 2.91 10.07
N PRO A 11 18.73 3.74 10.22
CA PRO A 11 17.76 3.54 11.29
C PRO A 11 17.16 2.15 11.29
N THR A 12 17.00 1.54 10.13
CA THR A 12 16.45 0.20 10.00
C THR A 12 17.32 -0.84 10.70
N THR A 13 18.64 -0.70 10.61
CA THR A 13 19.53 -1.68 11.20
C THR A 13 19.62 -1.54 12.71
N SER A 14 19.10 -0.44 13.27
CA SER A 14 19.10 -0.26 14.71
C SER A 14 17.85 -0.83 15.37
N LEU A 15 16.89 -1.30 14.58
CA LEU A 15 15.67 -1.87 15.13
C LEU A 15 15.90 -3.28 15.64
N SER A 16 15.27 -3.59 16.77
CA SER A 16 15.35 -4.93 17.32
C SER A 16 14.45 -5.89 16.54
N ASP A 17 14.69 -7.19 16.72
CA ASP A 17 13.85 -8.20 16.11
C ASP A 17 12.39 -8.03 16.55
N ARG A 18 12.17 -7.70 17.80
CA ARG A 18 10.81 -7.49 18.31
C ARG A 18 10.14 -6.32 17.61
N GLN A 19 10.87 -5.25 17.36
CA GLN A 19 10.35 -4.10 16.63
C GLN A 19 10.00 -4.48 15.20
N LEU A 20 10.82 -5.28 14.55
CA LEU A 20 10.56 -5.72 13.19
C LEU A 20 9.33 -6.63 13.13
N VAL A 21 9.16 -7.51 14.12
CA VAL A 21 7.96 -8.35 14.20
C VAL A 21 6.71 -7.49 14.39
N ALA A 22 6.79 -6.48 15.24
CA ALA A 22 5.66 -5.58 15.46
C ALA A 22 5.29 -4.84 14.17
N ILE A 23 6.30 -4.37 13.43
CA ILE A 23 6.05 -3.70 12.15
C ILE A 23 5.36 -4.65 11.18
N ALA A 24 5.84 -5.88 11.07
CA ALA A 24 5.23 -6.86 10.18
C ALA A 24 3.75 -7.10 10.52
N THR A 25 3.44 -7.18 11.80
CA THR A 25 2.07 -7.38 12.25
C THR A 25 1.19 -6.18 11.90
N LEU A 26 1.70 -4.97 12.14
CA LEU A 26 0.95 -3.76 11.81
C LEU A 26 0.71 -3.62 10.32
N LEU A 27 1.67 -4.04 9.49
CA LEU A 27 1.52 -3.99 8.04
C LEU A 27 0.46 -4.97 7.54
N ALA A 28 0.25 -6.06 8.28
CA ALA A 28 -0.76 -7.05 7.93
C ALA A 28 -2.15 -6.66 8.45
N ALA A 29 -2.35 -5.38 8.74
CA ALA A 29 -3.60 -4.83 9.26
C ALA A 29 -3.90 -5.29 10.69
N GLY A 30 -2.88 -5.67 11.43
CA GLY A 30 -3.05 -6.02 12.83
C GLY A 30 -3.16 -4.78 13.71
N THR A 31 -3.70 -4.98 14.89
CA THR A 31 -3.80 -3.92 15.88
C THR A 31 -2.49 -3.81 16.67
N GLN A 32 -2.37 -2.77 17.48
CA GLN A 32 -1.22 -2.65 18.38
C GLN A 32 -1.18 -3.82 19.38
N THR A 33 -2.34 -4.30 19.80
CA THR A 33 -2.41 -5.46 20.66
C THR A 33 -1.87 -6.70 19.95
N ASP A 34 -2.25 -6.89 18.68
CA ASP A 34 -1.73 -8.01 17.90
C ASP A 34 -0.22 -7.92 17.75
N ALA A 35 0.28 -6.72 17.48
CA ALA A 35 1.72 -6.51 17.33
C ALA A 35 2.46 -6.78 18.63
N ALA A 36 1.88 -6.37 19.75
CA ALA A 36 2.47 -6.61 21.06
C ALA A 36 2.55 -8.10 21.34
N ASN A 37 1.47 -8.82 21.07
CA ASN A 37 1.44 -10.27 21.27
C ASN A 37 2.47 -10.98 20.39
N ALA A 38 2.55 -10.59 19.14
CA ALA A 38 3.49 -11.21 18.20
C ALA A 38 4.93 -10.93 18.58
N ALA A 39 5.21 -9.72 19.04
CA ALA A 39 6.57 -9.30 19.39
C ALA A 39 6.96 -9.69 20.82
N GLY A 40 6.02 -10.14 21.64
CA GLY A 40 6.31 -10.51 23.01
C GLY A 40 6.57 -9.32 23.91
N VAL A 41 5.88 -8.21 23.66
CA VAL A 41 6.00 -6.99 24.46
C VAL A 41 4.61 -6.52 24.86
N THR A 42 4.54 -5.45 25.64
CA THR A 42 3.25 -4.90 26.02
C THR A 42 2.71 -3.98 24.94
N ARG A 43 1.39 -3.80 24.95
CA ARG A 43 0.75 -2.86 24.04
C ARG A 43 1.30 -1.44 24.23
N GLN A 44 1.58 -1.10 25.49
CA GLN A 44 2.16 0.21 25.81
C GLN A 44 3.49 0.41 25.09
N THR A 45 4.32 -0.63 25.06
CA THR A 45 5.60 -0.57 24.37
C THR A 45 5.41 -0.32 22.88
N VAL A 46 4.47 -1.02 22.26
CA VAL A 46 4.18 -0.81 20.84
C VAL A 46 3.67 0.62 20.61
N ASN A 47 2.80 1.10 21.48
CA ASN A 47 2.28 2.46 21.39
C ASN A 47 3.42 3.48 21.45
N ASP A 48 4.39 3.27 22.35
CA ASP A 48 5.53 4.15 22.45
C ASP A 48 6.37 4.14 21.18
N TRP A 49 6.57 2.96 20.59
CA TRP A 49 7.31 2.85 19.34
C TRP A 49 6.62 3.61 18.22
N VAL A 50 5.30 3.44 18.11
CA VAL A 50 4.52 4.06 17.03
C VAL A 50 4.51 5.58 17.17
N ASN A 51 4.54 6.10 18.38
CA ASN A 51 4.40 7.53 18.61
C ASN A 51 5.71 8.25 18.85
N HIS A 52 6.74 7.57 19.31
CA HIS A 52 7.94 8.26 19.78
C HIS A 52 9.26 7.73 19.23
N HIS A 53 9.28 6.52 18.69
CA HIS A 53 10.53 5.93 18.23
C HIS A 53 10.75 6.25 16.75
N ILE A 54 11.65 7.19 16.48
CA ILE A 54 11.85 7.67 15.10
C ILE A 54 12.19 6.56 14.12
N GLY A 55 13.10 5.66 14.49
CA GLY A 55 13.48 4.56 13.62
C GLY A 55 12.31 3.64 13.29
N PHE A 56 11.49 3.36 14.29
CA PHE A 56 10.31 2.51 14.12
C PHE A 56 9.30 3.20 13.19
N ILE A 57 9.01 4.46 13.44
CA ILE A 57 8.07 5.24 12.64
C ILE A 57 8.55 5.32 11.19
N THR A 58 9.82 5.60 11.00
CA THR A 58 10.41 5.72 9.66
C THR A 58 10.29 4.41 8.89
N GLU A 59 10.64 3.30 9.53
CA GLU A 59 10.59 2.01 8.86
C GLU A 59 9.15 1.59 8.58
N LEU A 60 8.25 1.81 9.52
CA LEU A 60 6.85 1.48 9.34
C LEU A 60 6.25 2.26 8.16
N ASN A 61 6.50 3.56 8.12
CA ASN A 61 5.99 4.41 7.05
C ASN A 61 6.58 4.03 5.70
N LYS A 62 7.86 3.72 5.67
CA LYS A 62 8.52 3.29 4.45
C LYS A 62 7.87 2.02 3.89
N ARG A 63 7.64 1.04 4.74
CA ARG A 63 7.04 -0.22 4.31
C ARG A 63 5.58 -0.06 3.91
N ARG A 64 4.85 0.80 4.60
CA ARG A 64 3.47 1.13 4.22
C ARG A 64 3.43 1.75 2.83
N HIS A 65 4.36 2.64 2.56
CA HIS A 65 4.43 3.29 1.26
C HIS A 65 4.75 2.26 0.17
N GLU A 66 5.73 1.39 0.40
CA GLU A 66 6.08 0.34 -0.54
C GLU A 66 4.91 -0.60 -0.81
N GLN A 67 4.19 -0.97 0.24
CA GLN A 67 3.03 -1.84 0.12
C GLN A 67 1.92 -1.17 -0.71
N SER A 68 1.72 0.12 -0.48
CA SER A 68 0.74 0.90 -1.23
C SER A 68 1.12 0.99 -2.71
N GLN A 69 2.41 1.15 -3.01
CA GLN A 69 2.88 1.19 -4.40
C GLN A 69 2.64 -0.14 -5.10
N ILE A 70 2.92 -1.24 -4.42
CA ILE A 70 2.72 -2.57 -5.00
C ILE A 70 1.23 -2.79 -5.27
N SER A 71 0.37 -2.41 -4.34
CA SER A 71 -1.07 -2.58 -4.49
C SER A 71 -1.60 -1.73 -5.64
N ALA A 72 -1.14 -0.49 -5.74
CA ALA A 72 -1.54 0.40 -6.83
C ALA A 72 -1.10 -0.16 -8.18
N HIS A 73 0.10 -0.71 -8.24
CA HIS A 73 0.61 -1.30 -9.48
C HIS A 73 -0.22 -2.52 -9.89
N ARG A 74 -0.56 -3.39 -8.93
CA ARG A 74 -1.40 -4.55 -9.21
C ARG A 74 -2.78 -4.14 -9.72
N LEU A 75 -3.37 -3.14 -9.09
CA LEU A 75 -4.66 -2.65 -9.53
C LEU A 75 -4.59 -2.11 -10.95
N GLN A 76 -3.55 -1.36 -11.24
CA GLN A 76 -3.33 -0.79 -12.56
C GLN A 76 -3.19 -1.89 -13.61
N GLN A 77 -2.46 -2.95 -13.29
CA GLN A 77 -2.30 -4.08 -14.20
C GLN A 77 -3.63 -4.78 -14.46
N THR A 78 -4.44 -4.94 -13.41
CA THR A 78 -5.74 -5.60 -13.53
C THR A 78 -6.68 -4.77 -14.40
N VAL A 79 -6.72 -3.46 -14.19
CA VAL A 79 -7.54 -2.56 -14.98
C VAL A 79 -7.10 -2.59 -16.43
N SER A 80 -5.79 -2.56 -16.67
CA SER A 80 -5.25 -2.59 -18.03
C SER A 80 -5.64 -3.88 -18.74
N ALA A 81 -5.54 -5.02 -18.07
CA ALA A 81 -5.93 -6.29 -18.65
C ALA A 81 -7.42 -6.34 -18.96
N ALA A 82 -8.25 -5.79 -18.08
CA ALA A 82 -9.69 -5.73 -18.31
C ALA A 82 -10.01 -4.88 -19.52
N ILE A 83 -9.34 -3.73 -19.64
CA ILE A 83 -9.54 -2.83 -20.79
C ILE A 83 -9.14 -3.54 -22.08
N ASP A 84 -8.02 -4.25 -22.07
CA ASP A 84 -7.56 -4.97 -23.27
C ASP A 84 -8.59 -6.01 -23.69
N THR A 85 -9.16 -6.75 -22.75
CA THR A 85 -10.16 -7.77 -23.05
C THR A 85 -11.41 -7.13 -23.65
N ILE A 86 -11.88 -6.05 -23.04
CA ILE A 86 -13.07 -5.34 -23.55
C ILE A 86 -12.79 -4.76 -24.92
N SER A 87 -11.61 -4.20 -25.12
CA SER A 87 -11.22 -3.64 -26.40
C SER A 87 -11.22 -4.69 -27.51
N ALA A 88 -10.75 -5.89 -27.17
CA ALA A 88 -10.75 -6.99 -28.15
C ALA A 88 -12.18 -7.34 -28.55
N GLN A 89 -13.13 -7.32 -27.62
CA GLN A 89 -14.52 -7.59 -27.91
C GLN A 89 -15.13 -6.49 -28.77
N ILE A 90 -14.75 -5.26 -28.51
CA ILE A 90 -15.22 -4.13 -29.34
C ILE A 90 -14.74 -4.28 -30.75
N THR A 91 -13.50 -4.69 -30.94
CA THR A 91 -12.94 -4.94 -32.28
C THR A 91 -13.74 -6.01 -33.00
N GLN A 92 -14.34 -6.94 -32.28
CA GLN A 92 -15.20 -7.96 -32.84
C GLN A 92 -16.64 -7.46 -33.05
N GLY A 93 -16.92 -6.21 -32.74
CA GLY A 93 -18.23 -5.63 -32.97
C GLY A 93 -19.20 -5.72 -31.81
N ASP A 94 -18.71 -6.00 -30.62
CA ASP A 94 -19.57 -6.11 -29.44
C ASP A 94 -19.91 -4.74 -28.89
N ILE A 95 -21.13 -4.30 -29.12
CA ILE A 95 -21.62 -2.99 -28.68
C ILE A 95 -21.69 -2.90 -27.17
N ALA A 96 -22.10 -3.99 -26.51
CA ALA A 96 -22.18 -3.99 -25.05
C ALA A 96 -20.80 -3.78 -24.42
N ALA A 97 -19.78 -4.37 -25.00
CA ALA A 97 -18.40 -4.16 -24.55
C ALA A 97 -17.99 -2.69 -24.74
N ALA A 98 -18.41 -2.06 -25.81
CA ALA A 98 -18.12 -0.64 -26.04
C ALA A 98 -18.69 0.22 -24.93
N PHE A 99 -19.92 -0.04 -24.53
CA PHE A 99 -20.53 0.70 -23.42
C PHE A 99 -19.81 0.48 -22.12
N GLN A 100 -19.39 -0.75 -21.85
CA GLN A 100 -18.65 -1.05 -20.62
C GLN A 100 -17.32 -0.35 -20.59
N LEU A 101 -16.63 -0.27 -21.71
CA LEU A 101 -15.37 0.44 -21.78
C LEU A 101 -15.56 1.92 -21.51
N LEU A 102 -16.62 2.51 -22.07
CA LEU A 102 -16.93 3.91 -21.81
C LEU A 102 -17.19 4.18 -20.35
N LYS A 103 -17.90 3.29 -19.69
CA LYS A 103 -18.13 3.41 -18.25
C LYS A 103 -16.85 3.31 -17.46
N LEU A 104 -16.00 2.38 -17.83
CA LEU A 104 -14.79 2.06 -17.04
C LEU A 104 -13.74 3.16 -17.19
N VAL A 105 -13.54 3.67 -18.39
CA VAL A 105 -12.45 4.60 -18.69
C VAL A 105 -12.93 6.04 -18.73
N GLY A 106 -14.10 6.26 -19.28
CA GLY A 106 -14.52 7.60 -19.67
C GLY A 106 -15.38 8.34 -18.68
N VAL A 107 -16.01 7.63 -17.74
CA VAL A 107 -17.00 8.31 -16.89
C VAL A 107 -16.38 9.43 -16.08
N SER A 108 -15.26 9.16 -15.43
CA SER A 108 -14.64 10.18 -14.60
C SER A 108 -14.03 11.32 -15.42
N HIS A 109 -13.73 11.06 -16.67
CA HIS A 109 -13.20 12.11 -17.58
C HIS A 109 -14.30 12.82 -18.34
N LEU A 110 -15.35 12.10 -18.71
CA LEU A 110 -16.41 12.66 -19.52
C LEU A 110 -17.42 13.46 -18.71
N ILE A 111 -17.63 13.11 -17.45
CA ILE A 111 -18.58 13.83 -16.62
C ILE A 111 -18.29 15.32 -16.57
N PRO A 112 -17.04 15.76 -16.30
CA PRO A 112 -16.77 17.20 -16.32
C PRO A 112 -17.07 17.86 -17.65
N LEU A 113 -16.79 17.18 -18.74
CA LEU A 113 -17.08 17.72 -20.06
C LEU A 113 -18.56 17.83 -20.33
N MET A 114 -19.30 16.81 -19.90
CA MET A 114 -20.74 16.80 -20.07
C MET A 114 -21.39 17.84 -19.17
N ALA A 115 -20.86 17.99 -17.96
CA ALA A 115 -21.41 18.96 -17.00
C ALA A 115 -21.15 20.39 -17.44
N SER A 116 -20.08 20.63 -18.22
CA SER A 116 -19.76 21.97 -18.71
C SER A 116 -20.33 22.22 -20.09
N GLY A 117 -21.08 21.31 -20.64
CA GLY A 117 -21.69 21.46 -21.91
C GLY A 117 -22.71 22.61 -21.92
N PRO A 118 -23.09 23.06 -23.08
CA PRO A 118 -24.00 24.19 -23.22
C PRO A 118 -25.35 23.94 -22.60
#